data_12ec3d8e53b2d3a33bee557b6ecc3c97
#
_entry.id   12ec3d8e53b2d3a33bee557b6ecc3c97
#
_cell.length_a   1.000
_cell.length_b   1.000
_cell.length_c   1.000
_cell.angle_alpha   90.00
_cell.angle_beta   90.00
_cell.angle_gamma   90.00
#
_symmetry.space_group_name_H-M   'P 1'
#
loop_
_entity.id
_entity.type
_entity.pdbx_description
1 polymer ?
#
loop_
_entity_poly.entity_id
_entity_poly.type
_entity_poly.pdbx_seq_one_letter_code
_entity_poly.pdbx_strand_id
1 'polypeptide(L)'
;MKSEVEDIERLARAILTEAREESEQMRAEAKEKAEAIHRRAQEQAESERKAILDRANQDAERLRSQATATAQLNARSAGLENREKSLAAVFAEVKKQLDAIKNRPDYDAIAALLLREALTQLRVDKAEIRADESTQKALKKGTLDEIAKELKGEFTLAGALEEGIGVVVDASGGKVHYDNTLETRLSRLQSTLRSSVYKVLMGEST
;
A
#
# COMPACT_ATOMS: atom_id res chain seq x y z
N MET A 1 22.14 100.29 48.54
CA MET A 1 20.91 100.08 47.72
C MET A 1 21.14 99.81 46.24
N LYS A 2 21.97 100.65 45.49
CA LYS A 2 22.26 100.26 44.04
C LYS A 2 22.99 98.92 43.91
N SER A 3 23.97 98.61 44.74
CA SER A 3 24.74 97.37 44.74
C SER A 3 23.93 96.11 45.00
N GLU A 4 22.95 96.14 45.89
CA GLU A 4 22.09 95.04 46.27
C GLU A 4 21.09 94.68 45.19
N VAL A 5 20.60 95.63 44.42
CA VAL A 5 19.67 95.38 43.33
C VAL A 5 20.46 94.73 42.12
N GLU A 6 21.68 95.18 41.88
CA GLU A 6 22.52 94.58 40.87
C GLU A 6 23.00 93.15 41.15
N ASP A 7 23.16 92.86 42.45
CA ASP A 7 23.48 91.51 42.92
C ASP A 7 22.27 90.56 42.82
N ILE A 8 21.05 91.05 43.15
CA ILE A 8 19.83 90.31 42.96
C ILE A 8 19.54 90.01 41.46
N GLU A 9 19.77 90.98 40.59
CA GLU A 9 19.60 90.79 39.15
C GLU A 9 20.62 89.80 38.58
N ARG A 10 21.85 89.76 39.08
CA ARG A 10 22.89 88.82 38.69
C ARG A 10 22.50 87.40 39.12
N LEU A 11 22.03 87.20 40.36
CA LEU A 11 21.55 85.93 40.89
C LEU A 11 20.36 85.42 40.11
N ALA A 12 19.38 86.30 39.81
CA ALA A 12 18.21 85.90 39.01
C ALA A 12 18.60 85.48 37.59
N ARG A 13 19.53 86.16 36.95
CA ARG A 13 20.04 85.71 35.64
C ARG A 13 20.81 84.41 35.69
N ALA A 14 21.63 84.18 36.70
CA ALA A 14 22.31 82.90 36.91
C ALA A 14 21.36 81.77 37.09
N ILE A 15 20.33 81.90 37.96
CA ILE A 15 19.29 80.90 38.15
C ILE A 15 18.51 80.61 36.87
N LEU A 16 18.18 81.67 36.10
CA LEU A 16 17.45 81.46 34.82
C LEU A 16 18.32 80.76 33.77
N THR A 17 19.62 81.01 33.76
CA THR A 17 20.58 80.38 32.82
C THR A 17 20.71 78.88 33.22
N GLU A 18 20.95 78.59 34.48
CA GLU A 18 21.04 77.25 35.01
C GLU A 18 19.76 76.43 34.74
N ALA A 19 18.58 77.02 35.01
CA ALA A 19 17.29 76.37 34.75
C ALA A 19 17.07 76.10 33.25
N ARG A 20 17.60 76.99 32.34
CA ARG A 20 17.54 76.73 30.91
C ARG A 20 18.47 75.58 30.48
N GLU A 21 19.67 75.59 31.00
CA GLU A 21 20.64 74.51 30.70
C GLU A 21 20.11 73.15 31.19
N GLU A 22 19.59 73.08 32.42
CA GLU A 22 18.94 71.86 32.92
C GLU A 22 17.75 71.43 32.07
N SER A 23 16.91 72.40 31.63
CA SER A 23 15.78 72.08 30.74
C SER A 23 16.22 71.52 29.38
N GLU A 24 17.27 72.13 28.79
CA GLU A 24 17.85 71.65 27.52
C GLU A 24 18.46 70.29 27.68
N GLN A 25 19.17 70.03 28.78
CA GLN A 25 19.75 68.74 29.08
C GLN A 25 18.67 67.68 29.25
N MET A 26 17.62 67.94 30.05
CA MET A 26 16.47 67.03 30.23
C MET A 26 15.77 66.75 28.90
N ARG A 27 15.60 67.73 28.03
CA ARG A 27 15.02 67.54 26.70
C ARG A 27 15.88 66.67 25.82
N ALA A 28 17.21 66.87 25.81
CA ALA A 28 18.16 66.05 25.06
C ALA A 28 18.13 64.59 25.54
N GLU A 29 18.18 64.36 26.85
CA GLU A 29 18.08 63.01 27.40
C GLU A 29 16.74 62.32 27.08
N ALA A 30 15.62 63.05 27.21
CA ALA A 30 14.30 62.53 26.85
C ALA A 30 14.21 62.17 25.38
N LYS A 31 14.78 62.99 24.48
CA LYS A 31 14.83 62.71 23.05
C LYS A 31 15.69 61.46 22.75
N GLU A 32 16.87 61.36 23.34
CA GLU A 32 17.74 60.18 23.18
C GLU A 32 17.06 58.87 23.67
N LYS A 33 16.40 58.94 24.84
CA LYS A 33 15.63 57.80 25.36
C LYS A 33 14.47 57.43 24.44
N ALA A 34 13.72 58.39 23.90
CA ALA A 34 12.66 58.16 22.95
C ALA A 34 13.15 57.50 21.66
N GLU A 35 14.27 58.02 21.10
CA GLU A 35 14.89 57.44 19.90
C GLU A 35 15.39 56.00 20.16
N ALA A 36 16.00 55.74 21.31
CA ALA A 36 16.44 54.40 21.71
C ALA A 36 15.26 53.43 21.87
N ILE A 37 14.15 53.83 22.44
CA ILE A 37 12.92 53.05 22.56
C ILE A 37 12.35 52.75 21.16
N HIS A 38 12.27 53.75 20.31
CA HIS A 38 11.76 53.63 18.94
C HIS A 38 12.59 52.65 18.11
N ARG A 39 13.91 52.77 18.16
CA ARG A 39 14.85 51.85 17.47
C ARG A 39 14.69 50.44 17.99
N ARG A 40 14.66 50.22 19.30
CA ARG A 40 14.47 48.90 19.89
C ARG A 40 13.12 48.25 19.48
N ALA A 41 12.05 49.05 19.45
CA ALA A 41 10.74 48.58 19.01
C ALA A 41 10.73 48.19 17.53
N GLN A 42 11.41 48.97 16.68
CA GLN A 42 11.57 48.61 15.26
C GLN A 42 12.38 47.34 15.06
N GLU A 43 13.52 47.19 15.75
CA GLU A 43 14.37 45.99 15.68
C GLU A 43 13.58 44.74 16.17
N GLN A 44 12.81 44.89 17.22
CA GLN A 44 11.98 43.81 17.72
C GLN A 44 10.86 43.44 16.74
N ALA A 45 10.15 44.41 16.19
CA ALA A 45 9.10 44.18 15.18
C ALA A 45 9.64 43.51 13.91
N GLU A 46 10.81 43.93 13.43
CA GLU A 46 11.49 43.30 12.29
C GLU A 46 11.89 41.84 12.61
N SER A 47 12.43 41.60 13.80
CA SER A 47 12.78 40.22 14.25
C SER A 47 11.57 39.33 14.34
N GLU A 48 10.48 39.79 14.95
CA GLU A 48 9.23 39.06 15.05
C GLU A 48 8.62 38.78 13.68
N ARG A 49 8.57 39.79 12.81
CA ARG A 49 8.11 39.64 11.43
C ARG A 49 8.89 38.56 10.69
N LYS A 50 10.22 38.58 10.78
CA LYS A 50 11.09 37.57 10.19
C LYS A 50 10.80 36.18 10.71
N ALA A 51 10.72 36.03 12.03
CA ALA A 51 10.41 34.74 12.67
C ALA A 51 9.06 34.17 12.23
N ILE A 52 8.03 35.01 12.11
CA ILE A 52 6.71 34.61 11.62
C ILE A 52 6.77 34.15 10.16
N LEU A 53 7.46 34.89 9.29
CA LEU A 53 7.60 34.54 7.88
C LEU A 53 8.40 33.24 7.69
N ASP A 54 9.50 33.07 8.43
CA ASP A 54 10.32 31.86 8.37
C ASP A 54 9.51 30.64 8.82
N ARG A 55 8.73 30.77 9.90
CA ARG A 55 7.84 29.71 10.36
C ARG A 55 6.74 29.39 9.35
N ALA A 56 6.12 30.39 8.76
CA ALA A 56 5.09 30.20 7.74
C ALA A 56 5.66 29.50 6.49
N ASN A 57 6.87 29.87 6.07
CA ASN A 57 7.55 29.21 4.95
C ASN A 57 7.88 27.75 5.27
N GLN A 58 8.39 27.46 6.47
CA GLN A 58 8.66 26.08 6.90
C GLN A 58 7.38 25.24 6.94
N ASP A 59 6.29 25.78 7.48
CA ASP A 59 5.01 25.09 7.53
C ASP A 59 4.45 24.85 6.13
N ALA A 60 4.55 25.81 5.23
CA ALA A 60 4.13 25.67 3.84
C ALA A 60 4.93 24.58 3.11
N GLU A 61 6.25 24.52 3.31
CA GLU A 61 7.10 23.51 2.70
C GLU A 61 6.81 22.11 3.26
N ARG A 62 6.59 22.00 4.56
CA ARG A 62 6.19 20.76 5.20
C ARG A 62 4.86 20.24 4.63
N LEU A 63 3.86 21.11 4.49
CA LEU A 63 2.56 20.75 3.91
C LEU A 63 2.67 20.33 2.45
N ARG A 64 3.47 21.01 1.64
CA ARG A 64 3.74 20.63 0.25
C ARG A 64 4.38 19.25 0.15
N SER A 65 5.41 19.01 0.95
CA SER A 65 6.11 17.72 0.99
C SER A 65 5.17 16.59 1.41
N GLN A 66 4.34 16.81 2.43
CA GLN A 66 3.35 15.84 2.89
C GLN A 66 2.28 15.57 1.82
N ALA A 67 1.75 16.60 1.18
CA ALA A 67 0.76 16.46 0.10
C ALA A 67 1.33 15.69 -1.08
N THR A 68 2.57 15.99 -1.49
CA THR A 68 3.26 15.30 -2.59
C THR A 68 3.49 13.82 -2.26
N ALA A 69 3.98 13.52 -1.05
CA ALA A 69 4.19 12.14 -0.60
C ALA A 69 2.87 11.35 -0.56
N THR A 70 1.81 11.96 -0.04
CA THR A 70 0.47 11.34 -0.01
C THR A 70 -0.06 11.08 -1.42
N ALA A 71 0.07 12.05 -2.33
CA ALA A 71 -0.35 11.89 -3.72
C ALA A 71 0.41 10.75 -4.43
N GLN A 72 1.72 10.64 -4.21
CA GLN A 72 2.54 9.54 -4.76
C GLN A 72 2.12 8.19 -4.21
N LEU A 73 1.86 8.08 -2.90
CA LEU A 73 1.36 6.85 -2.29
C LEU A 73 0.00 6.44 -2.88
N ASN A 74 -0.93 7.39 -2.99
CA ASN A 74 -2.25 7.12 -3.56
C ASN A 74 -2.17 6.68 -5.03
N ALA A 75 -1.34 7.34 -5.83
CA ALA A 75 -1.12 6.95 -7.23
C ALA A 75 -0.53 5.52 -7.34
N ARG A 76 0.43 5.18 -6.48
CA ARG A 76 1.01 3.84 -6.44
C ARG A 76 -0.01 2.79 -6.00
N SER A 77 -0.80 3.06 -4.97
CA SER A 77 -1.89 2.19 -4.51
C SER A 77 -2.92 1.94 -5.61
N ALA A 78 -3.38 3.00 -6.26
CA ALA A 78 -4.33 2.87 -7.38
C ALA A 78 -3.76 2.04 -8.53
N GLY A 79 -2.47 2.20 -8.85
CA GLY A 79 -1.79 1.36 -9.84
C GLY A 79 -1.76 -0.13 -9.45
N LEU A 80 -1.46 -0.43 -8.19
CA LEU A 80 -1.47 -1.80 -7.67
C LEU A 80 -2.89 -2.40 -7.66
N GLU A 81 -3.89 -1.64 -7.24
CA GLU A 81 -5.28 -2.09 -7.26
C GLU A 81 -5.77 -2.40 -8.68
N ASN A 82 -5.45 -1.56 -9.65
CA ASN A 82 -5.80 -1.81 -11.05
C ASN A 82 -5.11 -3.06 -11.60
N ARG A 83 -3.84 -3.27 -11.23
CA ARG A 83 -3.10 -4.51 -11.56
C ARG A 83 -3.82 -5.73 -10.99
N GLU A 84 -4.19 -5.70 -9.72
CA GLU A 84 -4.90 -6.80 -9.07
C GLU A 84 -6.26 -7.08 -9.71
N LYS A 85 -7.04 -6.04 -10.00
CA LYS A 85 -8.33 -6.16 -10.69
C LYS A 85 -8.18 -6.82 -12.06
N SER A 86 -7.18 -6.41 -12.85
CA SER A 86 -6.92 -6.98 -14.18
C SER A 86 -6.53 -8.46 -14.10
N LEU A 87 -5.63 -8.81 -13.16
CA LEU A 87 -5.24 -10.20 -12.94
C LEU A 87 -6.42 -11.05 -12.47
N ALA A 88 -7.20 -10.55 -11.52
CA ALA A 88 -8.39 -11.25 -11.03
C ALA A 88 -9.42 -11.50 -12.13
N ALA A 89 -9.64 -10.53 -13.02
CA ALA A 89 -10.52 -10.68 -14.16
C ALA A 89 -10.07 -11.79 -15.13
N VAL A 90 -8.76 -11.84 -15.43
CA VAL A 90 -8.20 -12.91 -16.28
C VAL A 90 -8.39 -14.28 -15.64
N PHE A 91 -8.06 -14.45 -14.35
CA PHE A 91 -8.24 -15.73 -13.68
C PHE A 91 -9.71 -16.13 -13.53
N ALA A 92 -10.61 -15.17 -13.32
CA ALA A 92 -12.05 -15.42 -13.29
C ALA A 92 -12.57 -15.90 -14.66
N GLU A 93 -12.06 -15.31 -15.75
CA GLU A 93 -12.43 -15.75 -17.10
C GLU A 93 -11.89 -17.12 -17.44
N VAL A 94 -10.62 -17.40 -17.08
CA VAL A 94 -10.04 -18.74 -17.23
C VAL A 94 -10.85 -19.78 -16.46
N LYS A 95 -11.29 -19.46 -15.23
CA LYS A 95 -12.11 -20.36 -14.43
C LYS A 95 -13.43 -20.73 -15.11
N LYS A 96 -14.09 -19.75 -15.77
CA LYS A 96 -15.32 -20.04 -16.55
C LYS A 96 -15.06 -20.94 -17.75
N GLN A 97 -13.88 -20.85 -18.35
CA GLN A 97 -13.50 -21.64 -19.51
C GLN A 97 -13.06 -23.07 -19.16
N LEU A 98 -12.84 -23.40 -17.88
CA LEU A 98 -12.47 -24.76 -17.47
C LEU A 98 -13.51 -25.79 -17.90
N ASP A 99 -14.80 -25.46 -17.90
CA ASP A 99 -15.87 -26.35 -18.34
C ASP A 99 -15.70 -26.80 -19.80
N ALA A 100 -15.13 -25.96 -20.65
CA ALA A 100 -14.88 -26.29 -22.05
C ALA A 100 -13.83 -27.38 -22.25
N ILE A 101 -12.96 -27.60 -21.25
CA ILE A 101 -11.91 -28.65 -21.30
C ILE A 101 -12.52 -30.03 -21.41
N LYS A 102 -13.68 -30.28 -20.82
CA LYS A 102 -14.41 -31.56 -20.90
C LYS A 102 -14.73 -31.99 -22.34
N ASN A 103 -14.85 -31.02 -23.25
CA ASN A 103 -15.19 -31.24 -24.65
C ASN A 103 -13.97 -31.46 -25.56
N ARG A 104 -12.76 -31.44 -24.99
CA ARG A 104 -11.54 -31.65 -25.76
C ARG A 104 -11.37 -33.12 -26.17
N PRO A 105 -10.83 -33.41 -27.39
CA PRO A 105 -10.59 -34.77 -27.83
C PRO A 105 -9.64 -35.57 -26.95
N ASP A 106 -8.71 -34.86 -26.26
CA ASP A 106 -7.67 -35.43 -25.38
C ASP A 106 -8.11 -35.46 -23.91
N TYR A 107 -9.39 -35.23 -23.59
CA TYR A 107 -9.85 -35.18 -22.21
C TYR A 107 -9.66 -36.48 -21.45
N ASP A 108 -9.81 -37.64 -22.10
CA ASP A 108 -9.58 -38.97 -21.49
C ASP A 108 -8.11 -39.06 -20.96
N ALA A 109 -7.14 -38.56 -21.72
CA ALA A 109 -5.73 -38.52 -21.30
C ALA A 109 -5.51 -37.53 -20.15
N ILE A 110 -6.21 -36.39 -20.15
CA ILE A 110 -6.17 -35.41 -19.05
C ILE A 110 -6.72 -36.05 -17.77
N ALA A 111 -7.86 -36.71 -17.84
CA ALA A 111 -8.49 -37.40 -16.69
C ALA A 111 -7.56 -38.48 -16.09
N ALA A 112 -6.93 -39.29 -16.96
CA ALA A 112 -5.92 -40.26 -16.55
C ALA A 112 -4.72 -39.61 -15.84
N LEU A 113 -4.22 -38.50 -16.36
CA LEU A 113 -3.11 -37.74 -15.76
C LEU A 113 -3.49 -37.21 -14.37
N LEU A 114 -4.67 -36.61 -14.24
CA LEU A 114 -5.17 -36.08 -12.96
C LEU A 114 -5.26 -37.17 -11.91
N LEU A 115 -5.79 -38.34 -12.27
CA LEU A 115 -5.91 -39.48 -11.35
C LEU A 115 -4.54 -40.05 -10.96
N ARG A 116 -3.68 -40.32 -11.94
CA ARG A 116 -2.32 -40.83 -11.69
C ARG A 116 -1.52 -39.92 -10.78
N GLU A 117 -1.58 -38.63 -10.99
CA GLU A 117 -0.90 -37.64 -10.16
C GLU A 117 -1.45 -37.66 -8.72
N ALA A 118 -2.76 -37.68 -8.57
CA ALA A 118 -3.40 -37.71 -7.23
C ALA A 118 -2.98 -38.96 -6.43
N LEU A 119 -3.04 -40.12 -7.06
CA LEU A 119 -2.68 -41.40 -6.41
C LEU A 119 -1.18 -41.47 -6.08
N THR A 120 -0.32 -40.94 -6.97
CA THR A 120 1.13 -40.87 -6.75
C THR A 120 1.48 -39.95 -5.59
N GLN A 121 0.78 -38.84 -5.46
CA GLN A 121 0.99 -37.92 -4.33
C GLN A 121 0.55 -38.51 -2.99
N LEU A 122 -0.56 -39.24 -2.97
CA LEU A 122 -1.07 -39.86 -1.74
C LEU A 122 -0.24 -41.09 -1.32
N ARG A 123 0.38 -41.81 -2.27
CA ARG A 123 1.18 -43.02 -2.02
C ARG A 123 0.39 -44.09 -1.20
N VAL A 124 -0.84 -44.36 -1.63
CA VAL A 124 -1.74 -45.31 -0.95
C VAL A 124 -2.06 -46.49 -1.86
N ASP A 125 -2.25 -47.67 -1.25
CA ASP A 125 -2.59 -48.90 -1.97
C ASP A 125 -4.09 -49.04 -2.16
N LYS A 126 -4.91 -48.31 -1.40
CA LYS A 126 -6.37 -48.33 -1.49
C LYS A 126 -6.93 -46.91 -1.39
N ALA A 127 -7.79 -46.54 -2.34
CA ALA A 127 -8.47 -45.28 -2.33
C ALA A 127 -9.84 -45.30 -3.03
N GLU A 128 -10.69 -44.42 -2.60
CA GLU A 128 -11.97 -44.09 -3.21
C GLU A 128 -11.82 -42.82 -4.05
N ILE A 129 -12.32 -42.84 -5.28
CA ILE A 129 -12.20 -41.75 -6.22
C ILE A 129 -13.58 -41.15 -6.45
N ARG A 130 -13.69 -39.85 -6.22
CA ARG A 130 -14.84 -39.06 -6.61
C ARG A 130 -14.46 -38.21 -7.82
N ALA A 131 -15.31 -38.17 -8.81
CA ALA A 131 -15.03 -37.43 -10.05
C ALA A 131 -16.34 -36.86 -10.62
N ASP A 132 -16.23 -35.80 -11.41
CA ASP A 132 -17.37 -35.29 -12.19
C ASP A 132 -17.78 -36.31 -13.26
N GLU A 133 -18.99 -36.17 -13.79
CA GLU A 133 -19.60 -37.14 -14.71
C GLU A 133 -18.74 -37.41 -15.94
N SER A 134 -18.16 -36.37 -16.52
CA SER A 134 -17.29 -36.49 -17.71
C SER A 134 -15.99 -37.24 -17.40
N THR A 135 -15.38 -36.95 -16.27
CA THR A 135 -14.18 -37.62 -15.79
C THR A 135 -14.48 -39.10 -15.46
N GLN A 136 -15.64 -39.38 -14.80
CA GLN A 136 -16.04 -40.75 -14.56
C GLN A 136 -16.18 -41.58 -15.82
N LYS A 137 -16.83 -41.00 -16.87
CA LYS A 137 -16.95 -41.67 -18.18
C LYS A 137 -15.60 -41.95 -18.82
N ALA A 138 -14.65 -40.99 -18.71
CA ALA A 138 -13.29 -41.17 -19.23
C ALA A 138 -12.54 -42.28 -18.48
N LEU A 139 -12.65 -42.34 -17.16
CA LEU A 139 -11.98 -43.35 -16.33
C LEU A 139 -12.55 -44.76 -16.46
N LYS A 140 -13.89 -44.90 -16.68
CA LYS A 140 -14.56 -46.19 -16.84
C LYS A 140 -14.19 -46.96 -18.12
N LYS A 141 -13.51 -46.34 -19.10
CA LYS A 141 -13.05 -46.93 -20.36
C LYS A 141 -11.88 -47.89 -20.20
N GLY A 142 -11.55 -48.35 -19.01
CA GLY A 142 -10.39 -49.22 -18.72
C GLY A 142 -9.19 -48.47 -18.13
N THR A 143 -9.23 -47.16 -18.16
CA THR A 143 -8.15 -46.30 -17.65
C THR A 143 -7.87 -46.48 -16.17
N LEU A 144 -8.96 -46.68 -15.37
CA LEU A 144 -8.83 -46.91 -13.93
C LEU A 144 -8.09 -48.23 -13.66
N ASP A 145 -8.44 -49.31 -14.40
CA ASP A 145 -7.82 -50.64 -14.24
C ASP A 145 -6.33 -50.63 -14.67
N GLU A 146 -5.99 -49.85 -15.70
CA GLU A 146 -4.62 -49.66 -16.13
C GLU A 146 -3.80 -48.98 -15.03
N ILE A 147 -4.31 -47.90 -14.47
CA ILE A 147 -3.63 -47.14 -13.40
C ILE A 147 -3.51 -47.99 -12.15
N ALA A 148 -4.55 -48.79 -11.80
CA ALA A 148 -4.52 -49.68 -10.66
C ALA A 148 -3.44 -50.76 -10.81
N LYS A 149 -3.26 -51.32 -12.00
CA LYS A 149 -2.17 -52.29 -12.30
C LYS A 149 -0.80 -51.59 -12.23
N GLU A 150 -0.66 -50.38 -12.80
CA GLU A 150 0.58 -49.65 -12.81
C GLU A 150 1.06 -49.32 -11.38
N LEU A 151 0.14 -48.81 -10.53
CA LEU A 151 0.44 -48.41 -9.15
C LEU A 151 0.31 -49.54 -8.13
N LYS A 152 -0.13 -50.76 -8.55
CA LYS A 152 -0.35 -51.95 -7.73
C LYS A 152 -1.30 -51.68 -6.55
N GLY A 153 -2.39 -50.96 -6.81
CA GLY A 153 -3.36 -50.55 -5.81
C GLY A 153 -4.80 -50.97 -6.14
N GLU A 154 -5.67 -50.91 -5.15
CA GLU A 154 -7.12 -51.15 -5.29
C GLU A 154 -7.82 -49.78 -5.27
N PHE A 155 -8.30 -49.32 -6.41
CA PHE A 155 -8.95 -48.01 -6.53
C PHE A 155 -10.37 -48.19 -7.03
N THR A 156 -11.32 -47.52 -6.38
CA THR A 156 -12.74 -47.64 -6.69
C THR A 156 -13.37 -46.27 -6.95
N LEU A 157 -14.25 -46.21 -7.95
CA LEU A 157 -15.08 -45.01 -8.17
C LEU A 157 -16.24 -45.02 -7.16
N ALA A 158 -16.21 -44.10 -6.19
CA ALA A 158 -17.13 -44.09 -5.06
C ALA A 158 -18.28 -43.06 -5.21
N GLY A 159 -18.19 -42.09 -6.12
CA GLY A 159 -19.29 -41.12 -6.27
C GLY A 159 -19.01 -39.99 -7.26
N ALA A 160 -20.02 -39.15 -7.39
CA ALA A 160 -19.88 -37.90 -8.18
C ALA A 160 -19.32 -36.78 -7.30
N LEU A 161 -18.55 -35.86 -7.94
CA LEU A 161 -18.23 -34.59 -7.34
C LEU A 161 -19.45 -33.66 -7.47
N GLU A 162 -19.76 -32.97 -6.40
CA GLU A 162 -20.81 -31.91 -6.42
C GLU A 162 -20.35 -30.68 -7.18
N GLU A 163 -19.06 -30.33 -7.05
CA GLU A 163 -18.46 -29.18 -7.72
C GLU A 163 -17.05 -29.53 -8.21
N GLY A 164 -16.62 -28.88 -9.32
CA GLY A 164 -15.29 -29.00 -9.90
C GLY A 164 -15.18 -30.05 -11.01
N ILE A 165 -14.06 -29.99 -11.75
CA ILE A 165 -13.75 -30.85 -12.88
C ILE A 165 -12.48 -31.63 -12.59
N GLY A 166 -12.54 -32.96 -12.66
CA GLY A 166 -11.41 -33.81 -12.38
C GLY A 166 -11.66 -34.81 -11.28
N VAL A 167 -10.68 -35.04 -10.41
CA VAL A 167 -10.74 -36.10 -9.39
C VAL A 167 -10.45 -35.57 -8.00
N VAL A 168 -11.13 -36.13 -7.02
CA VAL A 168 -10.78 -36.11 -5.60
C VAL A 168 -10.57 -37.52 -5.14
N VAL A 169 -9.45 -37.80 -4.54
CA VAL A 169 -9.05 -39.12 -4.08
C VAL A 169 -9.09 -39.15 -2.55
N ASP A 170 -9.89 -40.02 -1.99
CA ASP A 170 -10.04 -40.23 -0.55
C ASP A 170 -9.39 -41.57 -0.15
N ALA A 171 -8.54 -41.53 0.87
CA ALA A 171 -7.85 -42.68 1.40
C ALA A 171 -8.02 -42.83 2.90
N SER A 172 -7.75 -44.03 3.42
CA SER A 172 -7.81 -44.34 4.85
C SER A 172 -9.20 -44.04 5.47
N GLY A 173 -10.27 -44.35 4.74
CA GLY A 173 -11.64 -44.10 5.21
C GLY A 173 -11.98 -42.61 5.31
N GLY A 174 -11.47 -41.79 4.38
CA GLY A 174 -11.75 -40.37 4.32
C GLY A 174 -10.86 -39.48 5.22
N LYS A 175 -9.88 -40.07 5.91
CA LYS A 175 -8.96 -39.30 6.76
C LYS A 175 -7.91 -38.51 5.98
N VAL A 176 -7.59 -38.96 4.79
CA VAL A 176 -6.63 -38.29 3.88
C VAL A 176 -7.31 -38.13 2.53
N HIS A 177 -7.29 -36.94 2.01
CA HIS A 177 -7.84 -36.63 0.69
C HIS A 177 -6.88 -35.77 -0.14
N TYR A 178 -6.95 -35.97 -1.43
CA TYR A 178 -6.21 -35.15 -2.39
C TYR A 178 -7.16 -34.65 -3.49
N ASP A 179 -7.39 -33.36 -3.48
CA ASP A 179 -8.18 -32.70 -4.50
C ASP A 179 -7.27 -32.31 -5.69
N ASN A 180 -7.50 -32.96 -6.83
CA ASN A 180 -6.82 -32.73 -8.09
C ASN A 180 -7.80 -32.28 -9.17
N THR A 181 -8.79 -31.46 -8.78
CA THR A 181 -9.67 -30.77 -9.72
C THR A 181 -8.90 -29.67 -10.48
N LEU A 182 -9.36 -29.33 -11.66
CA LEU A 182 -8.77 -28.26 -12.48
C LEU A 182 -8.82 -26.91 -11.76
N GLU A 183 -9.88 -26.66 -11.02
CA GLU A 183 -10.07 -25.44 -10.21
C GLU A 183 -9.01 -25.36 -9.10
N THR A 184 -8.79 -26.45 -8.38
CA THR A 184 -7.78 -26.51 -7.32
C THR A 184 -6.36 -26.39 -7.90
N ARG A 185 -6.11 -27.02 -9.05
CA ARG A 185 -4.83 -26.85 -9.77
C ARG A 185 -4.61 -25.41 -10.21
N LEU A 186 -5.62 -24.78 -10.81
CA LEU A 186 -5.54 -23.36 -11.19
C LEU A 186 -5.24 -22.49 -9.98
N SER A 187 -5.92 -22.72 -8.86
CA SER A 187 -5.69 -21.99 -7.62
C SER A 187 -4.26 -22.14 -7.10
N ARG A 188 -3.71 -23.36 -7.11
CA ARG A 188 -2.31 -23.62 -6.71
C ARG A 188 -1.31 -22.94 -7.62
N LEU A 189 -1.56 -22.91 -8.93
CA LEU A 189 -0.68 -22.31 -9.92
C LEU A 189 -0.84 -20.78 -10.02
N GLN A 190 -1.93 -20.22 -9.49
CA GLN A 190 -2.23 -18.81 -9.62
C GLN A 190 -1.08 -17.91 -9.16
N SER A 191 -0.46 -18.20 -8.01
CA SER A 191 0.66 -17.41 -7.49
C SER A 191 1.86 -17.40 -8.44
N THR A 192 2.18 -18.55 -9.01
CA THR A 192 3.31 -18.72 -9.96
C THR A 192 3.03 -18.05 -11.30
N LEU A 193 1.80 -18.16 -11.79
CA LEU A 193 1.40 -17.61 -13.08
C LEU A 193 1.17 -16.10 -13.08
N ARG A 194 0.91 -15.47 -11.91
CA ARG A 194 0.61 -14.03 -11.82
C ARG A 194 1.64 -13.15 -12.53
N SER A 195 2.92 -13.43 -12.34
CA SER A 195 3.99 -12.63 -12.95
C SER A 195 3.97 -12.72 -14.47
N SER A 196 3.88 -13.95 -15.00
CA SER A 196 3.85 -14.18 -16.45
C SER A 196 2.58 -13.61 -17.10
N VAL A 197 1.42 -13.83 -16.47
CA VAL A 197 0.14 -13.25 -16.95
C VAL A 197 0.22 -11.73 -16.99
N TYR A 198 0.79 -11.10 -15.95
CA TYR A 198 0.93 -9.65 -15.93
C TYR A 198 1.85 -9.13 -17.05
N LYS A 199 2.98 -9.78 -17.31
CA LYS A 199 3.87 -9.41 -18.41
C LYS A 199 3.14 -9.45 -19.76
N VAL A 200 2.38 -10.51 -20.02
CA VAL A 200 1.57 -10.62 -21.25
C VAL A 200 0.54 -9.52 -21.34
N LEU A 201 -0.16 -9.19 -20.24
CA LEU A 201 -1.14 -8.10 -20.21
C LEU A 201 -0.52 -6.73 -20.51
N MET A 202 0.74 -6.52 -20.11
CA MET A 202 1.47 -5.27 -20.38
C MET A 202 2.17 -5.26 -21.74
N GLY A 203 2.04 -6.32 -22.56
CA GLY A 203 2.70 -6.44 -23.86
C GLY A 203 4.18 -6.74 -23.78
N GLU A 204 4.67 -7.17 -22.63
CA GLU A 204 6.05 -7.61 -22.47
C GLU A 204 6.17 -9.07 -22.99
N SER A 205 7.13 -9.33 -23.87
CA SER A 205 7.44 -10.71 -24.32
C SER A 205 7.90 -11.56 -23.14
N THR A 206 7.33 -12.77 -23.06
CA THR A 206 7.73 -13.80 -22.10
C THR A 206 9.08 -14.41 -22.47
#